data_0d3a0cfc06d813815ed966c857ddea22
#
_entry.id   0d3a0cfc06d813815ed966c857ddea22
#
_cell.length_a   1.000
_cell.length_b   1.000
_cell.length_c   1.000
_cell.angle_alpha   90.00
_cell.angle_beta   90.00
_cell.angle_gamma   90.00
#
_symmetry.space_group_name_H-M   'P 1'
#
loop_
_entity.id
_entity.type
_entity.pdbx_description
1 polymer ?
#
loop_
_entity_poly.entity_id
_entity_poly.type
_entity_poly.pdbx_seq_one_letter_code
_entity_poly.pdbx_strand_id
1 'polypeptide(L)'
;PLSIMGKERKWILKEPADPEKVGRLSAELGIDRVLADLLVKRGVETFEQARSFFRPSLNDLHDPFLMKDMDVAVERVRKAITTEEKILVYGDYDVDGTTAVSLVYSFLRRYSSKVDFYIPDRYDEGYGVSYKGIDWAGDNGFGLIITLDCGIKANEKVEYAATKGIDVIICDHHLPENTLPPAVAVLDPKREDDTYPFDDLSGCGVGFKLVQAYSQKYGIPFETLIPLLDLLVVSIAADLVTMVGENRVLAHFGLKQLNENPRKGLHAMATLSKLELGHLTIDDIVFKIGPRINAAGRMETGRLAVELLTASDDHTATMIGEKINDNNNDRKSIDREITQEALEMVQNGSALSTDAATIVYNPTWNKGVVGIVASRLVEAFYKPTIVLTKSNGFITGSARSVAGFDLYEAIESCADLLENFGGHVYAAGLTLKEGNLDEFVGRIDQFIAGKITDEMLTPVTDIDAKLEFSQITPKFFRLLKQFQPFGPGNTNPVFLTENVSDGGNGRKVGAGGVHMKLDLIDEKQPFHQIPAIAFNMAEFYDYIKAGNPFDICYSIVENYYRGNTTLQLRIKDIKERDEFI
;
A
#
# COMPACT_ATOMS: atom_id res chain seq x y z
N PRO A 1 -8.53 12.42 -7.23
CA PRO A 1 -9.24 11.29 -7.85
C PRO A 1 -10.13 11.83 -8.95
N LEU A 2 -10.11 11.16 -10.10
CA LEU A 2 -11.07 11.41 -11.17
C LEU A 2 -12.43 10.90 -10.67
N SER A 3 -13.49 11.70 -10.76
CA SER A 3 -14.83 11.18 -10.52
C SER A 3 -15.15 10.14 -11.59
N ILE A 4 -15.79 9.04 -11.20
CA ILE A 4 -16.21 8.02 -12.18
C ILE A 4 -17.21 8.67 -13.12
N MET A 5 -16.87 8.76 -14.41
CA MET A 5 -17.71 9.41 -15.40
C MET A 5 -19.03 8.64 -15.55
N GLY A 6 -20.11 9.20 -14.99
CA GLY A 6 -21.48 8.79 -15.25
C GLY A 6 -21.95 7.46 -14.63
N LYS A 7 -21.21 6.89 -13.67
CA LYS A 7 -21.66 5.69 -12.94
C LYS A 7 -22.03 6.02 -11.51
N GLU A 8 -23.26 5.73 -11.14
CA GLU A 8 -23.73 5.82 -9.76
C GLU A 8 -23.11 4.71 -8.91
N ARG A 9 -22.66 5.05 -7.70
CA ARG A 9 -22.11 4.07 -6.75
C ARG A 9 -23.23 3.34 -6.03
N LYS A 10 -23.10 2.04 -5.93
CA LYS A 10 -23.96 1.22 -5.07
C LYS A 10 -23.46 1.29 -3.63
N TRP A 11 -24.32 1.69 -2.71
CA TRP A 11 -24.03 1.66 -1.28
C TRP A 11 -24.45 0.32 -0.69
N ILE A 12 -23.52 -0.31 0.02
CA ILE A 12 -23.77 -1.59 0.70
C ILE A 12 -23.50 -1.39 2.19
N LEU A 13 -24.58 -1.41 2.95
CA LEU A 13 -24.48 -1.43 4.41
C LEU A 13 -24.15 -2.85 4.85
N LYS A 14 -23.02 -3.02 5.53
CA LYS A 14 -22.61 -4.30 6.09
C LYS A 14 -23.58 -4.74 7.18
N GLU A 15 -23.85 -6.04 7.23
CA GLU A 15 -24.67 -6.62 8.27
C GLU A 15 -24.08 -6.33 9.66
N PRO A 16 -24.91 -6.02 10.66
CA PRO A 16 -24.47 -5.89 12.03
C PRO A 16 -23.79 -7.17 12.53
N ALA A 17 -22.80 -7.01 13.40
CA ALA A 17 -22.21 -8.14 14.10
C ALA A 17 -23.20 -8.76 15.08
N ASP A 18 -22.83 -9.93 15.66
CA ASP A 18 -23.66 -10.64 16.64
C ASP A 18 -24.11 -9.70 17.77
N PRO A 19 -25.43 -9.45 17.91
CA PRO A 19 -25.96 -8.47 18.87
C PRO A 19 -25.62 -8.78 20.34
N GLU A 20 -25.45 -10.07 20.66
CA GLU A 20 -25.09 -10.49 22.03
C GLU A 20 -23.64 -10.14 22.34
N LYS A 21 -22.71 -10.44 21.42
CA LYS A 21 -21.30 -10.06 21.54
C LYS A 21 -21.13 -8.55 21.59
N VAL A 22 -21.82 -7.82 20.73
CA VAL A 22 -21.82 -6.35 20.69
C VAL A 22 -22.34 -5.77 22.00
N GLY A 23 -23.47 -6.27 22.50
CA GLY A 23 -24.07 -5.81 23.75
C GLY A 23 -23.17 -6.04 24.96
N ARG A 24 -22.56 -7.22 25.06
CA ARG A 24 -21.61 -7.55 26.12
C ARG A 24 -20.37 -6.66 26.08
N LEU A 25 -19.73 -6.55 24.92
CA LEU A 25 -18.51 -5.72 24.76
C LEU A 25 -18.78 -4.25 25.01
N SER A 26 -19.92 -3.72 24.54
CA SER A 26 -20.35 -2.34 24.80
C SER A 26 -20.51 -2.06 26.29
N ALA A 27 -21.12 -2.98 27.03
CA ALA A 27 -21.30 -2.86 28.47
C ALA A 27 -19.98 -2.96 29.25
N GLU A 28 -19.13 -3.96 28.92
CA GLU A 28 -17.83 -4.17 29.57
C GLU A 28 -16.86 -2.98 29.38
N LEU A 29 -16.84 -2.41 28.19
CA LEU A 29 -15.95 -1.28 27.85
C LEU A 29 -16.57 0.10 28.14
N GLY A 30 -17.88 0.19 28.37
CA GLY A 30 -18.60 1.43 28.54
C GLY A 30 -18.55 2.34 27.29
N ILE A 31 -18.67 1.76 26.10
CA ILE A 31 -18.59 2.42 24.80
C ILE A 31 -19.91 2.35 24.03
N ASP A 32 -20.06 3.22 23.03
CA ASP A 32 -21.20 3.19 22.12
C ASP A 32 -21.29 1.83 21.39
N ARG A 33 -22.54 1.35 21.17
CA ARG A 33 -22.78 0.07 20.51
C ARG A 33 -22.23 0.02 19.08
N VAL A 34 -22.19 1.16 18.38
CA VAL A 34 -21.60 1.24 17.02
C VAL A 34 -20.11 0.94 17.08
N LEU A 35 -19.39 1.47 18.07
CA LEU A 35 -17.95 1.18 18.26
C LEU A 35 -17.72 -0.30 18.63
N ALA A 36 -18.59 -0.86 19.49
CA ALA A 36 -18.52 -2.29 19.82
C ALA A 36 -18.80 -3.17 18.60
N ASP A 37 -19.77 -2.83 17.77
CA ASP A 37 -20.05 -3.51 16.50
C ASP A 37 -18.83 -3.51 15.57
N LEU A 38 -18.17 -2.36 15.42
CA LEU A 38 -16.95 -2.23 14.63
C LEU A 38 -15.80 -3.12 15.17
N LEU A 39 -15.66 -3.23 16.48
CA LEU A 39 -14.67 -4.10 17.12
C LEU A 39 -14.96 -5.58 16.85
N VAL A 40 -16.20 -6.01 17.08
CA VAL A 40 -16.61 -7.41 16.84
C VAL A 40 -16.42 -7.80 15.37
N LYS A 41 -16.75 -6.93 14.42
CA LYS A 41 -16.47 -7.11 12.99
C LYS A 41 -14.98 -7.28 12.65
N ARG A 42 -14.10 -6.80 13.52
CA ARG A 42 -12.64 -6.94 13.42
C ARG A 42 -12.07 -8.12 14.21
N GLY A 43 -12.95 -8.99 14.75
CA GLY A 43 -12.54 -10.14 15.56
C GLY A 43 -12.17 -9.78 17.00
N VAL A 44 -12.49 -8.56 17.45
CA VAL A 44 -12.27 -8.11 18.84
C VAL A 44 -13.57 -8.30 19.61
N GLU A 45 -13.67 -9.42 20.36
CA GLU A 45 -14.93 -9.86 20.98
C GLU A 45 -14.90 -9.86 22.51
N THR A 46 -13.70 -9.75 23.11
CA THR A 46 -13.51 -9.79 24.57
C THR A 46 -12.82 -8.55 25.08
N PHE A 47 -12.95 -8.29 26.38
CA PHE A 47 -12.25 -7.18 27.05
C PHE A 47 -10.73 -7.25 26.86
N GLU A 48 -10.12 -8.43 26.97
CA GLU A 48 -8.67 -8.60 26.81
C GLU A 48 -8.22 -8.35 25.37
N GLN A 49 -8.98 -8.82 24.39
CA GLN A 49 -8.72 -8.51 22.97
C GLN A 49 -8.85 -7.01 22.70
N ALA A 50 -9.86 -6.34 23.24
CA ALA A 50 -10.05 -4.90 23.12
C ALA A 50 -8.90 -4.13 23.79
N ARG A 51 -8.44 -4.59 24.96
CA ARG A 51 -7.30 -4.00 25.63
C ARG A 51 -6.03 -4.07 24.78
N SER A 52 -5.72 -5.21 24.19
CA SER A 52 -4.58 -5.38 23.28
C SER A 52 -4.73 -4.54 22.01
N PHE A 53 -5.94 -4.45 21.48
CA PHE A 53 -6.23 -3.64 20.29
C PHE A 53 -6.00 -2.14 20.55
N PHE A 54 -6.50 -1.61 21.67
CA PHE A 54 -6.36 -0.19 22.02
C PHE A 54 -5.01 0.18 22.63
N ARG A 55 -4.31 -0.78 23.20
CA ARG A 55 -3.00 -0.61 23.84
C ARG A 55 -2.00 -1.64 23.33
N PRO A 56 -1.57 -1.53 22.05
CA PRO A 56 -0.56 -2.44 21.50
C PRO A 56 0.71 -2.45 22.36
N SER A 57 1.32 -3.62 22.48
CA SER A 57 2.58 -3.81 23.21
C SER A 57 3.59 -4.54 22.33
N LEU A 58 4.86 -4.17 22.42
CA LEU A 58 5.96 -4.90 21.76
C LEU A 58 6.11 -6.32 22.30
N ASN A 59 5.56 -6.60 23.49
CA ASN A 59 5.49 -7.95 24.03
C ASN A 59 4.46 -8.85 23.31
N ASP A 60 3.58 -8.26 22.49
CA ASP A 60 2.61 -9.01 21.68
C ASP A 60 3.24 -9.54 20.37
N LEU A 61 4.49 -9.20 20.08
CA LEU A 61 5.22 -9.76 18.94
C LEU A 61 5.50 -11.25 19.17
N HIS A 62 5.33 -12.05 18.14
CA HIS A 62 5.63 -13.48 18.19
C HIS A 62 7.13 -13.75 18.25
N ASP A 63 7.50 -14.87 18.87
CA ASP A 63 8.87 -15.36 18.86
C ASP A 63 9.32 -15.59 17.40
N PRO A 64 10.38 -14.92 16.94
CA PRO A 64 10.84 -15.06 15.56
C PRO A 64 11.34 -16.47 15.23
N PHE A 65 11.75 -17.26 16.22
CA PHE A 65 12.17 -18.65 16.04
C PHE A 65 11.03 -19.62 15.74
N LEU A 66 9.76 -19.20 15.85
CA LEU A 66 8.63 -19.97 15.37
C LEU A 66 8.59 -20.04 13.83
N MET A 67 9.28 -19.12 13.13
CA MET A 67 9.37 -19.15 11.68
C MET A 67 10.34 -20.24 11.22
N LYS A 68 9.91 -21.03 10.25
CA LYS A 68 10.70 -22.12 9.68
C LYS A 68 12.05 -21.60 9.17
N ASP A 69 13.12 -22.37 9.37
CA ASP A 69 14.50 -22.06 9.00
C ASP A 69 15.15 -20.86 9.72
N MET A 70 14.47 -20.21 10.65
CA MET A 70 15.01 -19.03 11.33
C MET A 70 16.30 -19.34 12.10
N ASP A 71 16.38 -20.48 12.77
CA ASP A 71 17.57 -20.93 13.49
C ASP A 71 18.78 -21.11 12.54
N VAL A 72 18.56 -21.74 11.40
CA VAL A 72 19.59 -21.93 10.36
C VAL A 72 20.04 -20.59 9.78
N ALA A 73 19.10 -19.70 9.51
CA ALA A 73 19.39 -18.37 8.97
C ALA A 73 20.25 -17.55 9.95
N VAL A 74 19.88 -17.52 11.22
CA VAL A 74 20.62 -16.79 12.27
C VAL A 74 22.03 -17.33 12.44
N GLU A 75 22.22 -18.65 12.45
CA GLU A 75 23.54 -19.27 12.53
C GLU A 75 24.40 -18.98 11.30
N ARG A 76 23.82 -19.00 10.11
CA ARG A 76 24.54 -18.66 8.88
C ARG A 76 25.02 -17.21 8.86
N VAL A 77 24.17 -16.28 9.30
CA VAL A 77 24.55 -14.87 9.43
C VAL A 77 25.66 -14.70 10.47
N ARG A 78 25.55 -15.39 11.61
CA ARG A 78 26.58 -15.35 12.66
C ARG A 78 27.94 -15.85 12.15
N LYS A 79 27.91 -16.95 11.41
CA LYS A 79 29.14 -17.49 10.78
C LYS A 79 29.77 -16.45 9.86
N ALA A 80 29.00 -15.81 9.00
CA ALA A 80 29.52 -14.79 8.09
C ALA A 80 30.16 -13.60 8.84
N ILE A 81 29.52 -13.13 9.90
CA ILE A 81 30.06 -12.04 10.72
C ILE A 81 31.37 -12.45 11.44
N THR A 82 31.39 -13.61 12.07
CA THR A 82 32.55 -14.07 12.87
C THR A 82 33.72 -14.48 12.02
N THR A 83 33.51 -14.91 10.78
CA THR A 83 34.60 -15.26 9.83
C THR A 83 34.93 -14.12 8.87
N GLU A 84 34.35 -12.93 9.09
CA GLU A 84 34.56 -11.75 8.23
C GLU A 84 34.25 -11.98 6.76
N GLU A 85 33.27 -12.83 6.47
CA GLU A 85 32.76 -13.11 5.13
C GLU A 85 31.97 -11.89 4.61
N LYS A 86 32.10 -11.60 3.31
CA LYS A 86 31.33 -10.51 2.69
C LYS A 86 29.86 -10.91 2.53
N ILE A 87 28.96 -10.07 3.05
CA ILE A 87 27.52 -10.25 3.01
C ILE A 87 26.90 -9.22 2.07
N LEU A 88 26.10 -9.68 1.10
CA LEU A 88 25.32 -8.83 0.22
C LEU A 88 23.86 -8.85 0.66
N VAL A 89 23.33 -7.69 1.05
CA VAL A 89 21.90 -7.47 1.33
C VAL A 89 21.22 -7.08 0.02
N TYR A 90 20.43 -7.99 -0.52
CA TYR A 90 19.81 -7.89 -1.85
C TYR A 90 18.31 -7.70 -1.72
N GLY A 91 17.73 -6.67 -2.29
CA GLY A 91 16.28 -6.48 -2.22
C GLY A 91 15.71 -5.89 -3.49
N ASP A 92 14.39 -5.84 -3.57
CA ASP A 92 13.68 -5.26 -4.68
C ASP A 92 13.72 -3.72 -4.65
N TYR A 93 13.31 -3.09 -5.75
CA TYR A 93 13.42 -1.64 -5.98
C TYR A 93 12.22 -0.81 -5.47
N ASP A 94 11.15 -1.45 -4.98
CA ASP A 94 9.99 -0.75 -4.42
C ASP A 94 10.21 -0.29 -2.97
N VAL A 95 9.19 0.30 -2.35
CA VAL A 95 9.30 0.79 -0.97
C VAL A 95 9.55 -0.36 0.00
N ASP A 96 8.87 -1.50 -0.14
CA ASP A 96 9.07 -2.64 0.75
C ASP A 96 10.49 -3.19 0.62
N GLY A 97 10.94 -3.47 -0.59
CA GLY A 97 12.30 -3.97 -0.84
C GLY A 97 13.39 -3.01 -0.34
N THR A 98 13.30 -1.72 -0.63
CA THR A 98 14.31 -0.73 -0.25
C THR A 98 14.32 -0.45 1.25
N THR A 99 13.19 -0.44 1.93
CA THR A 99 13.12 -0.34 3.40
C THR A 99 13.67 -1.59 4.07
N ALA A 100 13.36 -2.77 3.53
CA ALA A 100 13.87 -4.05 4.03
C ALA A 100 15.40 -4.12 3.93
N VAL A 101 15.96 -3.76 2.78
CA VAL A 101 17.41 -3.67 2.59
C VAL A 101 18.02 -2.67 3.55
N SER A 102 17.45 -1.48 3.67
CA SER A 102 17.94 -0.45 4.59
C SER A 102 17.94 -0.91 6.04
N LEU A 103 16.93 -1.65 6.47
CA LEU A 103 16.82 -2.19 7.81
C LEU A 103 17.90 -3.23 8.11
N VAL A 104 18.00 -4.26 7.28
CA VAL A 104 18.96 -5.36 7.49
C VAL A 104 20.40 -4.88 7.29
N TYR A 105 20.66 -4.08 6.26
CA TYR A 105 21.97 -3.48 6.02
C TYR A 105 22.43 -2.60 7.20
N SER A 106 21.58 -1.70 7.68
CA SER A 106 21.90 -0.83 8.82
C SER A 106 22.20 -1.62 10.10
N PHE A 107 21.45 -2.70 10.33
CA PHE A 107 21.70 -3.57 11.47
C PHE A 107 23.04 -4.31 11.35
N LEU A 108 23.29 -4.99 10.23
CA LEU A 108 24.50 -5.79 10.03
C LEU A 108 25.77 -4.93 10.01
N ARG A 109 25.70 -3.71 9.51
CA ARG A 109 26.83 -2.75 9.51
C ARG A 109 27.31 -2.39 10.90
N ARG A 110 26.49 -2.58 11.94
CA ARG A 110 26.93 -2.38 13.34
C ARG A 110 27.92 -3.45 13.79
N TYR A 111 27.89 -4.62 13.14
CA TYR A 111 28.66 -5.81 13.57
C TYR A 111 29.69 -6.28 12.55
N SER A 112 29.61 -5.80 11.30
CA SER A 112 30.57 -6.11 10.25
C SER A 112 30.76 -4.94 9.30
N SER A 113 32.02 -4.65 8.95
CA SER A 113 32.32 -3.69 7.88
C SER A 113 32.20 -4.28 6.47
N LYS A 114 32.06 -5.62 6.36
CA LYS A 114 32.04 -6.35 5.09
C LYS A 114 30.62 -6.63 4.61
N VAL A 115 29.73 -5.67 4.80
CA VAL A 115 28.34 -5.73 4.34
C VAL A 115 28.11 -4.64 3.31
N ASP A 116 27.54 -5.01 2.18
CA ASP A 116 27.08 -4.08 1.15
C ASP A 116 25.66 -4.46 0.73
N PHE A 117 25.04 -3.67 -0.12
CA PHE A 117 23.69 -3.90 -0.60
C PHE A 117 23.61 -3.82 -2.12
N TYR A 118 22.58 -4.45 -2.68
CA TYR A 118 22.30 -4.46 -4.10
C TYR A 118 20.81 -4.32 -4.35
N ILE A 119 20.44 -3.40 -5.24
CA ILE A 119 19.08 -3.23 -5.75
C ILE A 119 19.12 -3.45 -7.25
N PRO A 120 18.35 -4.40 -7.82
CA PRO A 120 18.33 -4.64 -9.27
C PRO A 120 17.75 -3.44 -10.00
N ASP A 121 18.26 -3.20 -11.21
CA ASP A 121 17.66 -2.22 -12.10
C ASP A 121 16.32 -2.72 -12.62
N ARG A 122 15.27 -1.91 -12.43
CA ARG A 122 13.90 -2.27 -12.80
C ARG A 122 13.75 -2.61 -14.28
N TYR A 123 14.51 -1.95 -15.14
CA TYR A 123 14.36 -2.05 -16.59
C TYR A 123 15.32 -3.03 -17.23
N ASP A 124 16.53 -3.14 -16.71
CA ASP A 124 17.59 -4.02 -17.20
C ASP A 124 17.49 -5.45 -16.62
N GLU A 125 17.16 -5.55 -15.34
CA GLU A 125 17.18 -6.80 -14.58
C GLU A 125 15.79 -7.32 -14.26
N GLY A 126 14.80 -6.43 -14.16
CA GLY A 126 13.44 -6.75 -13.76
C GLY A 126 13.27 -6.90 -12.26
N TYR A 127 12.19 -7.56 -11.87
CA TYR A 127 11.85 -7.81 -10.48
C TYR A 127 12.66 -8.98 -9.89
N GLY A 128 13.10 -8.80 -8.66
CA GLY A 128 13.66 -9.87 -7.85
C GLY A 128 15.13 -10.21 -8.13
N VAL A 129 15.51 -11.43 -7.83
CA VAL A 129 16.89 -11.90 -7.98
C VAL A 129 17.24 -12.02 -9.45
N SER A 130 18.37 -11.46 -9.87
CA SER A 130 18.88 -11.50 -11.24
C SER A 130 20.19 -12.26 -11.35
N TYR A 131 20.45 -12.84 -12.52
CA TYR A 131 21.77 -13.42 -12.84
C TYR A 131 22.88 -12.36 -12.79
N LYS A 132 22.60 -11.15 -13.28
CA LYS A 132 23.53 -10.01 -13.22
C LYS A 132 23.92 -9.66 -11.80
N GLY A 133 22.95 -9.63 -10.87
CA GLY A 133 23.21 -9.37 -9.45
C GLY A 133 24.04 -10.47 -8.79
N ILE A 134 23.79 -11.74 -9.13
CA ILE A 134 24.57 -12.89 -8.65
C ILE A 134 25.99 -12.85 -9.21
N ASP A 135 26.16 -12.55 -10.50
CA ASP A 135 27.48 -12.38 -11.13
C ASP A 135 28.27 -11.27 -10.45
N TRP A 136 27.63 -10.14 -10.21
CA TRP A 136 28.26 -9.04 -9.50
C TRP A 136 28.71 -9.44 -8.09
N ALA A 137 27.88 -10.19 -7.36
CA ALA A 137 28.24 -10.71 -6.05
C ALA A 137 29.45 -11.64 -6.11
N GLY A 138 29.49 -12.55 -7.06
CA GLY A 138 30.61 -13.46 -7.28
C GLY A 138 31.89 -12.72 -7.63
N ASP A 139 31.84 -11.78 -8.55
CA ASP A 139 32.98 -10.98 -9.02
C ASP A 139 33.57 -10.10 -7.91
N ASN A 140 32.74 -9.71 -6.91
CA ASN A 140 33.14 -8.89 -5.77
C ASN A 140 33.43 -9.71 -4.49
N GLY A 141 33.43 -11.03 -4.57
CA GLY A 141 33.85 -11.91 -3.48
C GLY A 141 32.85 -12.07 -2.34
N PHE A 142 31.56 -11.89 -2.59
CA PHE A 142 30.52 -12.15 -1.61
C PHE A 142 30.28 -13.66 -1.45
N GLY A 143 30.21 -14.13 -0.21
CA GLY A 143 29.94 -15.53 0.11
C GLY A 143 28.50 -15.79 0.57
N LEU A 144 27.80 -14.75 0.98
CA LEU A 144 26.42 -14.82 1.45
C LEU A 144 25.58 -13.69 0.82
N ILE A 145 24.43 -14.06 0.24
CA ILE A 145 23.39 -13.13 -0.17
C ILE A 145 22.18 -13.32 0.75
N ILE A 146 21.67 -12.24 1.30
CA ILE A 146 20.39 -12.19 2.02
C ILE A 146 19.41 -11.46 1.11
N THR A 147 18.42 -12.17 0.57
CA THR A 147 17.38 -11.55 -0.25
C THR A 147 16.24 -11.05 0.61
N LEU A 148 15.67 -9.92 0.26
CA LEU A 148 14.60 -9.25 0.99
C LEU A 148 13.49 -8.84 0.02
N ASP A 149 12.27 -9.20 0.35
CA ASP A 149 11.08 -8.94 -0.46
C ASP A 149 11.15 -9.58 -1.85
N CYS A 150 11.94 -10.60 -2.00
CA CYS A 150 12.09 -11.36 -3.25
C CYS A 150 12.81 -12.69 -2.99
N GLY A 151 12.77 -13.55 -3.99
CA GLY A 151 13.57 -14.77 -4.02
C GLY A 151 12.78 -16.06 -3.82
N ILE A 152 11.55 -16.03 -3.32
CA ILE A 152 10.77 -17.26 -3.04
C ILE A 152 10.50 -18.12 -4.29
N LYS A 153 10.57 -17.51 -5.47
CA LYS A 153 10.39 -18.18 -6.78
C LYS A 153 11.69 -18.28 -7.60
N ALA A 154 12.83 -17.96 -7.00
CA ALA A 154 14.12 -17.85 -7.70
C ALA A 154 14.93 -19.16 -7.69
N ASN A 155 14.30 -20.30 -7.91
CA ASN A 155 14.92 -21.63 -7.80
C ASN A 155 16.19 -21.75 -8.63
N GLU A 156 16.12 -21.48 -9.94
CA GLU A 156 17.26 -21.59 -10.86
C GLU A 156 18.39 -20.60 -10.52
N LYS A 157 18.04 -19.41 -10.08
CA LYS A 157 18.99 -18.36 -9.71
C LYS A 157 19.71 -18.69 -8.41
N VAL A 158 19.04 -19.31 -7.44
CA VAL A 158 19.67 -19.82 -6.21
C VAL A 158 20.62 -20.97 -6.51
N GLU A 159 20.25 -21.89 -7.40
CA GLU A 159 21.15 -22.94 -7.91
C GLU A 159 22.38 -22.34 -8.60
N TYR A 160 22.18 -21.33 -9.42
CA TYR A 160 23.28 -20.61 -10.08
C TYR A 160 24.23 -19.94 -9.08
N ALA A 161 23.70 -19.31 -8.03
CA ALA A 161 24.51 -18.74 -6.95
C ALA A 161 25.38 -19.81 -6.26
N ALA A 162 24.82 -20.99 -6.02
CA ALA A 162 25.55 -22.12 -5.44
C ALA A 162 26.73 -22.56 -6.31
N THR A 163 26.62 -22.52 -7.65
CA THR A 163 27.72 -22.81 -8.57
C THR A 163 28.89 -21.83 -8.44
N LYS A 164 28.64 -20.64 -7.91
CA LYS A 164 29.65 -19.61 -7.64
C LYS A 164 30.15 -19.64 -6.19
N GLY A 165 29.74 -20.62 -5.39
CA GLY A 165 30.09 -20.72 -3.96
C GLY A 165 29.40 -19.69 -3.09
N ILE A 166 28.26 -19.16 -3.50
CA ILE A 166 27.48 -18.15 -2.76
C ILE A 166 26.27 -18.84 -2.12
N ASP A 167 26.19 -18.76 -0.79
CA ASP A 167 25.00 -19.17 -0.04
C ASP A 167 23.94 -18.07 -0.08
N VAL A 168 22.66 -18.49 -0.08
CA VAL A 168 21.51 -17.57 -0.12
C VAL A 168 20.61 -17.84 1.07
N ILE A 169 20.21 -16.76 1.76
CA ILE A 169 19.10 -16.74 2.70
C ILE A 169 17.99 -15.93 2.06
N ILE A 170 16.79 -16.49 1.97
CA ILE A 170 15.62 -15.82 1.42
C ILE A 170 14.77 -15.28 2.55
N CYS A 171 14.45 -13.98 2.49
CA CYS A 171 13.45 -13.33 3.34
C CYS A 171 12.36 -12.76 2.42
N ASP A 172 11.25 -13.44 2.32
CA ASP A 172 10.16 -13.07 1.42
C ASP A 172 8.79 -13.26 2.09
N HIS A 173 7.76 -12.70 1.52
CA HIS A 173 6.38 -12.80 1.98
C HIS A 173 5.39 -13.12 0.85
N HIS A 174 5.89 -13.28 -0.36
CA HIS A 174 5.08 -13.67 -1.51
C HIS A 174 4.68 -15.14 -1.42
N LEU A 175 3.61 -15.49 -2.11
CA LEU A 175 3.11 -16.86 -2.12
C LEU A 175 4.13 -17.80 -2.77
N PRO A 176 4.59 -18.86 -2.07
CA PRO A 176 5.53 -19.82 -2.63
C PRO A 176 4.92 -20.63 -3.77
N GLU A 177 5.78 -21.16 -4.63
CA GLU A 177 5.46 -22.23 -5.57
C GLU A 177 5.58 -23.61 -4.90
N ASN A 178 5.19 -24.66 -5.62
CA ASN A 178 5.22 -26.05 -5.10
C ASN A 178 6.62 -26.51 -4.65
N THR A 179 7.67 -25.95 -5.26
CA THR A 179 9.06 -26.26 -4.92
C THR A 179 9.76 -25.00 -4.44
N LEU A 180 10.33 -25.07 -3.23
CA LEU A 180 11.11 -23.97 -2.67
C LEU A 180 12.49 -23.87 -3.30
N PRO A 181 13.08 -22.67 -3.42
CA PRO A 181 14.47 -22.51 -3.84
C PRO A 181 15.44 -23.27 -2.92
N PRO A 182 16.51 -23.89 -3.47
CA PRO A 182 17.50 -24.63 -2.69
C PRO A 182 18.48 -23.70 -1.96
N ALA A 183 17.94 -22.75 -1.18
CA ALA A 183 18.69 -21.82 -0.35
C ALA A 183 19.10 -22.47 0.97
N VAL A 184 20.06 -21.89 1.67
CA VAL A 184 20.48 -22.32 3.01
C VAL A 184 19.34 -22.21 4.00
N ALA A 185 18.55 -21.13 3.89
CA ALA A 185 17.35 -20.91 4.66
C ALA A 185 16.32 -20.13 3.83
N VAL A 186 15.04 -20.46 4.00
CA VAL A 186 13.91 -19.79 3.35
C VAL A 186 12.96 -19.29 4.43
N LEU A 187 13.01 -18.00 4.70
CA LEU A 187 12.14 -17.34 5.66
C LEU A 187 10.95 -16.74 4.91
N ASP A 188 9.83 -17.42 4.97
CA ASP A 188 8.57 -16.95 4.39
C ASP A 188 7.41 -17.56 5.18
N PRO A 189 6.64 -16.75 5.93
CA PRO A 189 5.56 -17.26 6.78
C PRO A 189 4.38 -17.83 5.99
N LYS A 190 4.34 -17.65 4.65
CA LYS A 190 3.32 -18.24 3.77
C LYS A 190 3.69 -19.62 3.24
N ARG A 191 4.82 -20.18 3.66
CA ARG A 191 5.16 -21.56 3.36
C ARG A 191 4.11 -22.51 3.95
N GLU A 192 3.74 -23.51 3.19
CA GLU A 192 2.77 -24.54 3.64
C GLU A 192 3.23 -25.29 4.90
N ASP A 193 4.54 -25.48 5.04
CA ASP A 193 5.16 -26.16 6.18
C ASP A 193 5.59 -25.23 7.33
N ASP A 194 5.22 -23.94 7.28
CA ASP A 194 5.51 -22.97 8.34
C ASP A 194 4.36 -22.95 9.38
N THR A 195 4.72 -22.81 10.64
CA THR A 195 3.78 -22.70 11.77
C THR A 195 3.82 -21.32 12.43
N TYR A 196 4.43 -20.35 11.79
CA TYR A 196 4.47 -18.97 12.30
C TYR A 196 3.05 -18.42 12.43
N PRO A 197 2.68 -17.82 13.58
CA PRO A 197 1.28 -17.48 13.87
C PRO A 197 0.70 -16.32 13.04
N PHE A 198 1.52 -15.62 12.25
CA PHE A 198 1.08 -14.48 11.45
C PHE A 198 1.78 -14.48 10.07
N ASP A 199 1.02 -14.74 9.03
CA ASP A 199 1.55 -14.97 7.68
C ASP A 199 1.55 -13.74 6.74
N ASP A 200 1.01 -12.61 7.19
CA ASP A 200 0.86 -11.40 6.37
C ASP A 200 1.86 -10.28 6.70
N LEU A 201 3.08 -10.65 7.09
CA LEU A 201 4.19 -9.71 7.23
C LEU A 201 4.55 -9.09 5.87
N SER A 202 5.04 -7.85 5.86
CA SER A 202 5.73 -7.29 4.68
C SER A 202 7.12 -7.93 4.50
N GLY A 203 7.74 -7.73 3.35
CA GLY A 203 9.12 -8.18 3.14
C GLY A 203 10.09 -7.58 4.14
N CYS A 204 9.94 -6.30 4.45
CA CYS A 204 10.69 -5.63 5.54
C CYS A 204 10.36 -6.25 6.90
N GLY A 205 9.11 -6.66 7.14
CA GLY A 205 8.71 -7.37 8.35
C GLY A 205 9.43 -8.71 8.54
N VAL A 206 9.57 -9.49 7.48
CA VAL A 206 10.33 -10.74 7.51
C VAL A 206 11.81 -10.46 7.79
N GLY A 207 12.40 -9.45 7.15
CA GLY A 207 13.77 -9.01 7.43
C GLY A 207 13.96 -8.57 8.89
N PHE A 208 12.98 -7.86 9.44
CA PHE A 208 12.99 -7.50 10.86
C PHE A 208 12.95 -8.73 11.78
N LYS A 209 12.21 -9.77 11.43
CA LYS A 209 12.19 -11.01 12.21
C LYS A 209 13.55 -11.70 12.24
N LEU A 210 14.29 -11.68 11.14
CA LEU A 210 15.69 -12.16 11.12
C LEU A 210 16.58 -11.35 12.08
N VAL A 211 16.47 -10.03 12.05
CA VAL A 211 17.22 -9.13 12.95
C VAL A 211 16.81 -9.34 14.41
N GLN A 212 15.54 -9.49 14.68
CA GLN A 212 15.00 -9.79 16.01
C GLN A 212 15.53 -11.14 16.54
N ALA A 213 15.47 -12.19 15.73
CA ALA A 213 15.96 -13.51 16.10
C ALA A 213 17.46 -13.51 16.39
N TYR A 214 18.26 -12.87 15.52
CA TYR A 214 19.69 -12.70 15.74
C TYR A 214 19.98 -11.98 17.05
N SER A 215 19.28 -10.88 17.30
CA SER A 215 19.44 -10.09 18.53
C SER A 215 19.06 -10.87 19.78
N GLN A 216 17.95 -11.62 19.73
CA GLN A 216 17.50 -12.46 20.83
C GLN A 216 18.52 -13.55 21.17
N LYS A 217 19.07 -14.22 20.15
CA LYS A 217 20.04 -15.31 20.35
C LYS A 217 21.37 -14.84 20.90
N TYR A 218 21.84 -13.67 20.48
CA TYR A 218 23.17 -13.15 20.83
C TYR A 218 23.16 -12.01 21.84
N GLY A 219 22.06 -11.87 22.59
CA GLY A 219 21.98 -10.97 23.74
C GLY A 219 22.00 -9.47 23.40
N ILE A 220 21.57 -9.11 22.20
CA ILE A 220 21.40 -7.70 21.78
C ILE A 220 20.06 -7.21 22.30
N PRO A 221 20.00 -6.12 23.11
CA PRO A 221 18.77 -5.61 23.66
C PRO A 221 17.78 -5.18 22.58
N PHE A 222 16.50 -5.50 22.75
CA PHE A 222 15.44 -5.13 21.80
C PHE A 222 15.32 -3.61 21.60
N GLU A 223 15.60 -2.83 22.62
CA GLU A 223 15.59 -1.37 22.57
C GLU A 223 16.50 -0.81 21.47
N THR A 224 17.56 -1.54 21.11
CA THR A 224 18.46 -1.14 20.01
C THR A 224 17.85 -1.32 18.63
N LEU A 225 16.74 -2.05 18.54
CA LEU A 225 15.97 -2.28 17.31
C LEU A 225 14.86 -1.24 17.11
N ILE A 226 14.43 -0.56 18.15
CA ILE A 226 13.34 0.43 18.08
C ILE A 226 13.59 1.49 17.00
N PRO A 227 14.79 2.05 16.82
CA PRO A 227 15.07 3.00 15.75
C PRO A 227 14.80 2.47 14.32
N LEU A 228 14.76 1.14 14.13
CA LEU A 228 14.47 0.52 12.85
C LEU A 228 12.97 0.47 12.52
N LEU A 229 12.10 0.70 13.51
CA LEU A 229 10.66 0.59 13.35
C LEU A 229 10.07 1.68 12.44
N ASP A 230 10.73 2.79 12.24
CA ASP A 230 10.34 3.82 11.28
C ASP A 230 10.38 3.29 9.83
N LEU A 231 11.33 2.43 9.49
CA LEU A 231 11.36 1.73 8.20
C LEU A 231 10.20 0.73 8.06
N LEU A 232 9.89 0.01 9.13
CA LEU A 232 8.81 -0.97 9.15
C LEU A 232 7.44 -0.34 8.88
N VAL A 233 7.11 0.77 9.52
CA VAL A 233 5.82 1.44 9.29
C VAL A 233 5.71 1.96 7.86
N VAL A 234 6.82 2.44 7.28
CA VAL A 234 6.84 2.87 5.87
C VAL A 234 6.61 1.68 4.93
N SER A 235 7.24 0.55 5.18
CA SER A 235 7.01 -0.69 4.44
C SER A 235 5.56 -1.17 4.56
N ILE A 236 5.05 -1.35 5.77
CA ILE A 236 3.69 -1.86 6.03
C ILE A 236 2.65 -0.98 5.34
N ALA A 237 2.78 0.32 5.43
CA ALA A 237 1.87 1.27 4.81
C ALA A 237 1.93 1.25 3.28
N ALA A 238 3.14 1.20 2.71
CA ALA A 238 3.34 1.29 1.26
C ALA A 238 3.01 -0.01 0.52
N ASP A 239 3.28 -1.16 1.14
CA ASP A 239 2.99 -2.48 0.57
C ASP A 239 1.53 -2.92 0.77
N LEU A 240 0.76 -2.15 1.54
CA LEU A 240 -0.67 -2.39 1.79
C LEU A 240 -0.95 -3.78 2.40
N VAL A 241 -0.03 -4.32 3.18
CA VAL A 241 -0.30 -5.52 3.99
C VAL A 241 -1.34 -5.24 5.07
N THR A 242 -1.96 -6.27 5.61
CA THR A 242 -3.03 -6.07 6.59
C THR A 242 -2.56 -5.36 7.85
N MET A 243 -3.35 -4.42 8.34
CA MET A 243 -3.08 -3.64 9.56
C MET A 243 -3.67 -4.33 10.80
N VAL A 244 -3.35 -5.62 10.93
CA VAL A 244 -3.79 -6.47 12.04
C VAL A 244 -2.59 -7.22 12.62
N GLY A 245 -2.77 -7.91 13.75
CA GLY A 245 -1.74 -8.74 14.36
C GLY A 245 -0.42 -7.99 14.56
N GLU A 246 0.69 -8.62 14.21
CA GLU A 246 2.02 -8.04 14.34
C GLU A 246 2.22 -6.76 13.50
N ASN A 247 1.63 -6.68 12.31
CA ASN A 247 1.72 -5.48 11.48
C ASN A 247 1.14 -4.26 12.21
N ARG A 248 0.02 -4.43 12.91
CA ARG A 248 -0.58 -3.36 13.71
C ARG A 248 0.34 -2.92 14.86
N VAL A 249 0.92 -3.86 15.58
CA VAL A 249 1.88 -3.57 16.66
C VAL A 249 3.10 -2.83 16.10
N LEU A 250 3.71 -3.35 15.04
CA LEU A 250 4.89 -2.76 14.40
C LEU A 250 4.58 -1.38 13.81
N ALA A 251 3.41 -1.20 13.19
CA ALA A 251 2.99 0.08 12.65
C ALA A 251 2.70 1.11 13.75
N HIS A 252 2.09 0.71 14.86
CA HIS A 252 1.84 1.58 16.00
C HIS A 252 3.15 2.18 16.55
N PHE A 253 4.12 1.33 16.87
CA PHE A 253 5.41 1.77 17.39
C PHE A 253 6.30 2.40 16.31
N GLY A 254 6.20 1.93 15.09
CA GLY A 254 6.90 2.52 13.94
C GLY A 254 6.42 3.94 13.64
N LEU A 255 5.12 4.19 13.70
CA LEU A 255 4.56 5.52 13.52
C LEU A 255 4.96 6.46 14.67
N LYS A 256 5.01 5.94 15.89
CA LYS A 256 5.56 6.67 17.04
C LYS A 256 7.02 7.05 16.82
N GLN A 257 7.86 6.10 16.41
CA GLN A 257 9.28 6.34 16.11
C GLN A 257 9.44 7.37 14.98
N LEU A 258 8.65 7.25 13.91
CA LEU A 258 8.66 8.18 12.77
C LEU A 258 8.31 9.62 13.19
N ASN A 259 7.38 9.78 14.13
CA ASN A 259 6.95 11.09 14.61
C ASN A 259 7.87 11.70 15.68
N GLU A 260 8.45 10.88 16.55
CA GLU A 260 9.26 11.37 17.69
C GLU A 260 10.75 11.49 17.35
N ASN A 261 11.28 10.51 16.61
CA ASN A 261 12.72 10.46 16.30
C ASN A 261 13.00 9.73 14.96
N PRO A 262 12.55 10.30 13.82
CA PRO A 262 12.75 9.70 12.52
C PRO A 262 14.24 9.67 12.13
N ARG A 263 14.63 8.68 11.34
CA ARG A 263 15.94 8.68 10.69
C ARG A 263 16.10 9.87 9.74
N LYS A 264 17.33 10.27 9.47
CA LYS A 264 17.65 11.46 8.66
C LYS A 264 16.94 11.48 7.30
N GLY A 265 16.95 10.35 6.59
CA GLY A 265 16.31 10.25 5.28
C GLY A 265 14.79 10.42 5.32
N LEU A 266 14.11 9.85 6.30
CA LEU A 266 12.65 10.01 6.45
C LEU A 266 12.28 11.41 6.94
N HIS A 267 13.11 12.00 7.80
CA HIS A 267 12.97 13.41 8.19
C HIS A 267 13.04 14.33 6.96
N ALA A 268 14.04 14.15 6.10
CA ALA A 268 14.18 14.90 4.87
C ALA A 268 12.96 14.73 3.94
N MET A 269 12.47 13.48 3.78
CA MET A 269 11.28 13.21 2.96
C MET A 269 10.03 13.89 3.52
N ALA A 270 9.80 13.86 4.83
CA ALA A 270 8.67 14.54 5.45
C ALA A 270 8.74 16.06 5.22
N THR A 271 9.91 16.66 5.40
CA THR A 271 10.14 18.10 5.19
C THR A 271 9.89 18.49 3.73
N LEU A 272 10.45 17.77 2.77
CA LEU A 272 10.26 18.02 1.33
C LEU A 272 8.81 17.77 0.88
N SER A 273 8.10 16.90 1.58
CA SER A 273 6.68 16.64 1.37
C SER A 273 5.77 17.69 2.03
N LYS A 274 6.34 18.68 2.72
CA LYS A 274 5.64 19.71 3.47
C LYS A 274 4.71 19.11 4.54
N LEU A 275 5.17 18.02 5.17
CA LEU A 275 4.50 17.36 6.27
C LEU A 275 5.01 17.90 7.61
N GLU A 276 4.11 17.95 8.58
CA GLU A 276 4.45 18.37 9.93
C GLU A 276 4.87 17.15 10.77
N LEU A 277 6.12 17.14 11.18
CA LEU A 277 6.66 16.10 12.06
C LEU A 277 5.93 16.13 13.42
N GLY A 278 5.73 14.96 13.99
CA GLY A 278 4.95 14.77 15.21
C GLY A 278 3.47 14.47 14.97
N HIS A 279 2.98 14.65 13.73
CA HIS A 279 1.59 14.44 13.35
C HIS A 279 1.41 13.58 12.08
N LEU A 280 2.45 12.88 11.66
CA LEU A 280 2.42 12.01 10.48
C LEU A 280 1.44 10.84 10.69
N THR A 281 0.68 10.53 9.65
CA THR A 281 -0.29 9.45 9.61
C THR A 281 0.12 8.37 8.58
N ILE A 282 -0.56 7.23 8.61
CA ILE A 282 -0.40 6.20 7.57
C ILE A 282 -0.72 6.77 6.18
N ASP A 283 -1.75 7.60 6.05
CA ASP A 283 -2.10 8.24 4.78
C ASP A 283 -0.97 9.13 4.24
N ASP A 284 -0.24 9.83 5.11
CA ASP A 284 0.92 10.63 4.69
C ASP A 284 2.04 9.74 4.12
N ILE A 285 2.24 8.56 4.69
CA ILE A 285 3.19 7.57 4.17
C ILE A 285 2.73 7.06 2.81
N VAL A 286 1.48 6.61 2.70
CA VAL A 286 0.92 6.00 1.48
C VAL A 286 0.89 6.99 0.32
N PHE A 287 0.48 8.24 0.57
CA PHE A 287 0.20 9.20 -0.50
C PHE A 287 1.31 10.23 -0.75
N LYS A 288 2.26 10.39 0.18
CA LYS A 288 3.30 11.42 0.06
C LYS A 288 4.72 10.88 0.17
N ILE A 289 5.04 10.07 1.19
CA ILE A 289 6.41 9.55 1.40
C ILE A 289 6.67 8.36 0.46
N GLY A 290 5.80 7.35 0.48
CA GLY A 290 5.96 6.14 -0.35
C GLY A 290 6.11 6.42 -1.84
N PRO A 291 5.24 7.24 -2.45
CA PRO A 291 5.36 7.58 -3.87
C PRO A 291 6.68 8.26 -4.26
N ARG A 292 7.28 9.04 -3.36
CA ARG A 292 8.60 9.66 -3.57
C ARG A 292 9.71 8.61 -3.58
N ILE A 293 9.71 7.71 -2.59
CA ILE A 293 10.69 6.61 -2.53
C ILE A 293 10.55 5.72 -3.76
N ASN A 294 9.34 5.37 -4.17
CA ASN A 294 9.09 4.61 -5.39
C ASN A 294 9.54 5.33 -6.67
N ALA A 295 9.51 6.65 -6.68
CA ALA A 295 9.93 7.44 -7.84
C ALA A 295 11.42 7.25 -8.15
N ALA A 296 12.26 7.03 -7.16
CA ALA A 296 13.69 6.72 -7.38
C ALA A 296 13.86 5.50 -8.28
N GLY A 297 13.20 4.37 -7.96
CA GLY A 297 13.26 3.15 -8.77
C GLY A 297 12.54 3.23 -10.13
N ARG A 298 11.66 4.20 -10.33
CA ARG A 298 10.93 4.40 -11.60
C ARG A 298 11.68 5.32 -12.58
N MET A 299 12.33 6.33 -12.05
CA MET A 299 12.95 7.40 -12.85
C MET A 299 14.46 7.25 -12.96
N GLU A 300 15.09 6.56 -12.03
CA GLU A 300 16.53 6.40 -11.92
C GLU A 300 16.92 5.00 -11.45
N THR A 301 17.25 4.83 -10.15
CA THR A 301 17.61 3.55 -9.55
C THR A 301 17.13 3.45 -8.09
N GLY A 302 16.67 2.26 -7.69
CA GLY A 302 16.26 1.97 -6.32
C GLY A 302 17.40 2.09 -5.29
N ARG A 303 18.67 2.02 -5.74
CA ARG A 303 19.83 2.26 -4.89
C ARG A 303 19.78 3.62 -4.19
N LEU A 304 19.30 4.65 -4.89
CA LEU A 304 19.17 6.00 -4.35
C LEU A 304 18.23 6.06 -3.12
N ALA A 305 17.17 5.25 -3.12
CA ALA A 305 16.27 5.14 -1.97
C ALA A 305 16.99 4.55 -0.74
N VAL A 306 17.81 3.50 -0.91
CA VAL A 306 18.58 2.93 0.20
C VAL A 306 19.63 3.91 0.71
N GLU A 307 20.30 4.62 -0.18
CA GLU A 307 21.28 5.66 0.20
C GLU A 307 20.62 6.78 1.03
N LEU A 308 19.40 7.19 0.68
CA LEU A 308 18.61 8.13 1.48
C LEU A 308 18.29 7.56 2.86
N LEU A 309 17.72 6.35 2.91
CA LEU A 309 17.23 5.72 4.13
C LEU A 309 18.36 5.29 5.09
N THR A 310 19.58 5.21 4.61
CA THR A 310 20.79 4.88 5.40
C THR A 310 21.73 6.07 5.60
N ALA A 311 21.36 7.26 5.14
CA ALA A 311 22.16 8.48 5.29
C ALA A 311 22.45 8.78 6.77
N SER A 312 23.71 9.07 7.09
CA SER A 312 24.18 9.29 8.46
C SER A 312 24.12 10.74 8.92
N ASP A 313 23.98 11.69 7.99
CA ASP A 313 23.96 13.12 8.27
C ASP A 313 22.82 13.83 7.52
N ASP A 314 22.45 15.00 8.02
CA ASP A 314 21.32 15.78 7.48
C ASP A 314 21.61 16.35 6.09
N HIS A 315 22.88 16.70 5.80
CA HIS A 315 23.28 17.27 4.51
C HIS A 315 23.11 16.23 3.38
N THR A 316 23.67 15.03 3.59
CA THR A 316 23.54 13.90 2.64
C THR A 316 22.08 13.50 2.46
N ALA A 317 21.30 13.39 3.54
CA ALA A 317 19.88 13.07 3.49
C ALA A 317 19.09 14.12 2.69
N THR A 318 19.34 15.40 2.91
CA THR A 318 18.66 16.49 2.19
C THR A 318 19.01 16.48 0.72
N MET A 319 20.29 16.35 0.38
CA MET A 319 20.76 16.34 -1.02
C MET A 319 20.14 15.18 -1.82
N ILE A 320 20.16 13.96 -1.26
CA ILE A 320 19.54 12.79 -1.91
C ILE A 320 18.02 12.94 -1.94
N GLY A 321 17.43 13.46 -0.86
CA GLY A 321 16.01 13.69 -0.74
C GLY A 321 15.48 14.69 -1.79
N GLU A 322 16.20 15.78 -2.05
CA GLU A 322 15.85 16.73 -3.10
C GLU A 322 15.84 16.07 -4.48
N LYS A 323 16.85 15.25 -4.79
CA LYS A 323 16.91 14.50 -6.04
C LYS A 323 15.72 13.54 -6.20
N ILE A 324 15.37 12.80 -5.14
CA ILE A 324 14.20 11.92 -5.15
C ILE A 324 12.90 12.71 -5.29
N ASN A 325 12.79 13.86 -4.64
CA ASN A 325 11.61 14.73 -4.77
C ASN A 325 11.46 15.28 -6.20
N ASP A 326 12.56 15.64 -6.86
CA ASP A 326 12.56 16.06 -8.25
C ASP A 326 12.13 14.92 -9.17
N ASN A 327 12.66 13.71 -9.00
CA ASN A 327 12.21 12.51 -9.71
C ASN A 327 10.71 12.27 -9.54
N ASN A 328 10.17 12.50 -8.35
CA ASN A 328 8.72 12.37 -8.11
C ASN A 328 7.91 13.46 -8.80
N ASN A 329 8.42 14.68 -8.88
CA ASN A 329 7.76 15.78 -9.61
C ASN A 329 7.75 15.50 -11.11
N ASP A 330 8.87 15.05 -11.68
CA ASP A 330 8.96 14.65 -13.08
C ASP A 330 7.99 13.49 -13.38
N ARG A 331 8.00 12.46 -12.54
CA ARG A 331 7.04 11.37 -12.66
C ARG A 331 5.59 11.85 -12.66
N LYS A 332 5.23 12.77 -11.74
CA LYS A 332 3.86 13.32 -11.66
C LYS A 332 3.49 14.13 -12.91
N SER A 333 4.44 14.87 -13.51
CA SER A 333 4.21 15.60 -14.73
C SER A 333 3.94 14.66 -15.90
N ILE A 334 4.82 13.67 -16.09
CA ILE A 334 4.69 12.65 -17.13
C ILE A 334 3.40 11.84 -16.95
N ASP A 335 3.10 11.40 -15.74
CA ASP A 335 1.88 10.67 -15.41
C ASP A 335 0.60 11.47 -15.74
N ARG A 336 0.59 12.77 -15.43
CA ARG A 336 -0.55 13.64 -15.74
C ARG A 336 -0.74 13.81 -17.23
N GLU A 337 0.35 14.06 -17.97
CA GLU A 337 0.34 14.23 -19.42
C GLU A 337 -0.17 12.97 -20.12
N ILE A 338 0.41 11.81 -19.80
CA ILE A 338 0.00 10.52 -20.39
C ILE A 338 -1.44 10.17 -20.01
N THR A 339 -1.85 10.44 -18.76
CA THR A 339 -3.24 10.21 -18.34
C THR A 339 -4.22 11.05 -19.15
N GLN A 340 -3.89 12.33 -19.38
CA GLN A 340 -4.73 13.20 -20.18
C GLN A 340 -4.84 12.71 -21.64
N GLU A 341 -3.73 12.35 -22.27
CA GLU A 341 -3.74 11.77 -23.61
C GLU A 341 -4.56 10.48 -23.68
N ALA A 342 -4.42 9.58 -22.69
CA ALA A 342 -5.16 8.33 -22.64
C ALA A 342 -6.68 8.55 -22.47
N LEU A 343 -7.08 9.52 -21.64
CA LEU A 343 -8.48 9.92 -21.48
C LEU A 343 -9.06 10.44 -22.81
N GLU A 344 -8.31 11.29 -23.52
CA GLU A 344 -8.70 11.81 -24.83
C GLU A 344 -8.83 10.70 -25.87
N MET A 345 -7.92 9.70 -25.87
CA MET A 345 -8.01 8.53 -26.75
C MET A 345 -9.30 7.73 -26.54
N VAL A 346 -9.71 7.55 -25.28
CA VAL A 346 -10.96 6.87 -24.96
C VAL A 346 -12.16 7.70 -25.40
N GLN A 347 -12.14 8.99 -25.17
CA GLN A 347 -13.27 9.89 -25.49
C GLN A 347 -13.46 10.12 -26.99
N ASN A 348 -12.38 10.20 -27.76
CA ASN A 348 -12.43 10.43 -29.21
C ASN A 348 -12.50 9.14 -30.06
N GLY A 349 -12.52 7.97 -29.41
CA GLY A 349 -12.62 6.67 -30.08
C GLY A 349 -11.32 6.16 -30.72
N SER A 350 -10.15 6.73 -30.35
CA SER A 350 -8.84 6.27 -30.83
C SER A 350 -8.18 5.21 -29.93
N ALA A 351 -8.84 4.79 -28.85
CA ALA A 351 -8.42 3.64 -28.05
C ALA A 351 -8.51 2.34 -28.86
N LEU A 352 -7.66 1.35 -28.54
CA LEU A 352 -7.69 0.04 -29.20
C LEU A 352 -8.97 -0.74 -28.87
N SER A 353 -9.48 -0.60 -27.65
CA SER A 353 -10.80 -1.07 -27.24
C SER A 353 -11.36 -0.20 -26.11
N THR A 354 -12.70 -0.07 -26.10
CA THR A 354 -13.50 0.49 -25.00
C THR A 354 -14.72 -0.38 -24.70
N ASP A 355 -14.80 -1.57 -25.28
CA ASP A 355 -15.95 -2.48 -25.17
C ASP A 355 -15.99 -3.13 -23.76
N ALA A 356 -15.43 -4.29 -23.58
CA ALA A 356 -15.36 -4.96 -22.27
C ALA A 356 -14.23 -4.42 -21.39
N ALA A 357 -13.09 -4.09 -22.01
CA ALA A 357 -11.94 -3.47 -21.36
C ALA A 357 -11.62 -2.11 -21.97
N THR A 358 -10.87 -1.29 -21.23
CA THR A 358 -10.24 -0.09 -21.77
C THR A 358 -8.78 -0.45 -22.14
N ILE A 359 -8.46 -0.42 -23.43
CA ILE A 359 -7.12 -0.75 -23.93
C ILE A 359 -6.59 0.42 -24.76
N VAL A 360 -5.49 1.00 -24.30
CA VAL A 360 -4.83 2.13 -24.97
C VAL A 360 -3.35 1.81 -25.23
N TYR A 361 -2.83 2.34 -26.34
CA TYR A 361 -1.45 2.15 -26.76
C TYR A 361 -0.89 3.45 -27.36
N ASN A 362 0.28 3.83 -26.89
CA ASN A 362 1.10 4.84 -27.53
C ASN A 362 2.60 4.49 -27.37
N PRO A 363 3.35 4.34 -28.48
CA PRO A 363 4.74 3.91 -28.44
C PRO A 363 5.69 4.89 -27.75
N THR A 364 5.26 6.14 -27.52
CA THR A 364 6.08 7.20 -26.93
C THR A 364 5.94 7.31 -25.43
N TRP A 365 4.98 6.62 -24.83
CA TRP A 365 4.75 6.71 -23.39
C TRP A 365 5.86 6.07 -22.56
N ASN A 366 6.14 6.66 -21.42
CA ASN A 366 7.13 6.16 -20.47
C ASN A 366 6.62 4.91 -19.75
N LYS A 367 7.33 3.79 -19.92
CA LYS A 367 6.95 2.50 -19.30
C LYS A 367 6.92 2.52 -17.77
N GLY A 368 7.63 3.44 -17.13
CA GLY A 368 7.68 3.59 -15.68
C GLY A 368 6.38 4.10 -15.05
N VAL A 369 5.50 4.69 -15.84
CA VAL A 369 4.26 5.30 -15.35
C VAL A 369 2.98 4.66 -15.91
N VAL A 370 3.06 3.78 -16.91
CA VAL A 370 1.86 3.19 -17.53
C VAL A 370 0.96 2.44 -16.54
N GLY A 371 1.52 1.85 -15.49
CA GLY A 371 0.73 1.22 -14.43
C GLY A 371 -0.06 2.21 -13.58
N ILE A 372 0.47 3.41 -13.36
CA ILE A 372 -0.22 4.50 -12.68
C ILE A 372 -1.37 5.01 -13.57
N VAL A 373 -1.09 5.19 -14.85
CA VAL A 373 -2.10 5.60 -15.84
C VAL A 373 -3.23 4.58 -15.92
N ALA A 374 -2.93 3.27 -15.94
CA ALA A 374 -3.93 2.21 -15.92
C ALA A 374 -4.84 2.31 -14.69
N SER A 375 -4.29 2.54 -13.51
CA SER A 375 -5.08 2.75 -12.29
C SER A 375 -6.01 3.96 -12.40
N ARG A 376 -5.54 5.07 -12.97
CA ARG A 376 -6.36 6.29 -13.16
C ARG A 376 -7.47 6.08 -14.18
N LEU A 377 -7.24 5.31 -15.24
CA LEU A 377 -8.30 4.97 -16.19
C LEU A 377 -9.36 4.04 -15.57
N VAL A 378 -8.95 3.11 -14.69
CA VAL A 378 -9.92 2.34 -13.90
C VAL A 378 -10.75 3.25 -13.01
N GLU A 379 -10.14 4.23 -12.35
CA GLU A 379 -10.87 5.22 -11.54
C GLU A 379 -11.87 6.03 -12.38
N ALA A 380 -11.51 6.36 -13.63
CA ALA A 380 -12.37 7.18 -14.50
C ALA A 380 -13.52 6.40 -15.14
N PHE A 381 -13.29 5.17 -15.59
CA PHE A 381 -14.25 4.41 -16.39
C PHE A 381 -14.79 3.16 -15.70
N TYR A 382 -14.16 2.73 -14.62
CA TYR A 382 -14.48 1.54 -13.85
C TYR A 382 -14.63 0.27 -14.72
N LYS A 383 -13.59 -0.01 -15.48
CA LYS A 383 -13.43 -1.20 -16.34
C LYS A 383 -12.05 -1.80 -16.17
N PRO A 384 -11.83 -3.11 -16.40
CA PRO A 384 -10.50 -3.66 -16.58
C PRO A 384 -9.74 -2.85 -17.63
N THR A 385 -8.49 -2.49 -17.36
CA THR A 385 -7.74 -1.53 -18.18
C THR A 385 -6.34 -2.04 -18.46
N ILE A 386 -5.90 -1.91 -19.71
CA ILE A 386 -4.55 -2.25 -20.17
C ILE A 386 -3.95 -1.03 -20.85
N VAL A 387 -2.82 -0.56 -20.35
CA VAL A 387 -2.06 0.56 -20.93
C VAL A 387 -0.74 0.05 -21.47
N LEU A 388 -0.54 0.23 -22.77
CA LEU A 388 0.58 -0.29 -23.54
C LEU A 388 1.46 0.81 -24.08
N THR A 389 2.77 0.53 -24.15
CA THR A 389 3.79 1.38 -24.78
C THR A 389 4.82 0.51 -25.49
N LYS A 390 5.83 1.12 -26.09
CA LYS A 390 6.93 0.42 -26.75
C LYS A 390 8.23 0.59 -25.96
N SER A 391 8.95 -0.52 -25.76
CA SER A 391 10.25 -0.54 -25.11
C SER A 391 11.10 -1.67 -25.65
N ASN A 392 12.37 -1.39 -26.00
CA ASN A 392 13.34 -2.37 -26.49
C ASN A 392 12.83 -3.23 -27.68
N GLY A 393 12.04 -2.63 -28.57
CA GLY A 393 11.49 -3.33 -29.75
C GLY A 393 10.25 -4.18 -29.48
N PHE A 394 9.78 -4.23 -28.25
CA PHE A 394 8.56 -4.93 -27.84
C PHE A 394 7.48 -3.95 -27.37
N ILE A 395 6.24 -4.40 -27.42
CA ILE A 395 5.13 -3.73 -26.71
C ILE A 395 5.12 -4.24 -25.28
N THR A 396 5.11 -3.33 -24.34
CA THR A 396 5.04 -3.65 -22.91
C THR A 396 3.98 -2.79 -22.25
N GLY A 397 3.42 -3.26 -21.16
CA GLY A 397 2.41 -2.50 -20.45
C GLY A 397 1.99 -3.05 -19.11
N SER A 398 1.04 -2.38 -18.55
CA SER A 398 0.45 -2.71 -17.26
C SER A 398 -1.06 -2.81 -17.37
N ALA A 399 -1.60 -3.74 -16.64
CA ALA A 399 -3.02 -4.00 -16.54
C ALA A 399 -3.52 -3.79 -15.10
N ARG A 400 -4.72 -3.25 -14.97
CA ARG A 400 -5.42 -3.05 -13.68
C ARG A 400 -6.86 -3.49 -13.82
N SER A 401 -7.39 -4.14 -12.77
CA SER A 401 -8.73 -4.67 -12.78
C SER A 401 -9.70 -3.89 -11.88
N VAL A 402 -10.96 -4.24 -11.99
CA VAL A 402 -12.03 -3.86 -11.07
C VAL A 402 -12.29 -4.98 -10.06
N ALA A 403 -12.98 -4.66 -8.96
CA ALA A 403 -13.31 -5.65 -7.94
C ALA A 403 -14.08 -6.84 -8.52
N GLY A 404 -13.68 -8.05 -8.14
CA GLY A 404 -14.36 -9.29 -8.53
C GLY A 404 -13.94 -9.86 -9.89
N PHE A 405 -13.12 -9.17 -10.70
CA PHE A 405 -12.65 -9.67 -11.98
C PHE A 405 -11.18 -10.09 -11.94
N ASP A 406 -10.89 -11.36 -12.27
CA ASP A 406 -9.52 -11.88 -12.39
C ASP A 406 -8.89 -11.50 -13.73
N LEU A 407 -8.12 -10.43 -13.72
CA LEU A 407 -7.42 -9.95 -14.91
C LEU A 407 -6.19 -10.81 -15.26
N TYR A 408 -5.57 -11.45 -14.27
CA TYR A 408 -4.44 -12.35 -14.51
C TYR A 408 -4.87 -13.54 -15.37
N GLU A 409 -6.01 -14.16 -15.05
CA GLU A 409 -6.58 -15.24 -15.87
C GLU A 409 -6.86 -14.78 -17.31
N ALA A 410 -7.35 -13.55 -17.47
CA ALA A 410 -7.57 -12.99 -18.81
C ALA A 410 -6.27 -12.86 -19.61
N ILE A 411 -5.20 -12.37 -19.00
CA ILE A 411 -3.88 -12.26 -19.65
C ILE A 411 -3.30 -13.64 -19.94
N GLU A 412 -3.40 -14.56 -18.99
CA GLU A 412 -2.93 -15.95 -19.14
C GLU A 412 -3.63 -16.66 -20.31
N SER A 413 -4.89 -16.38 -20.57
CA SER A 413 -5.61 -16.92 -21.74
C SER A 413 -5.00 -16.54 -23.09
N CYS A 414 -4.17 -15.51 -23.11
CA CYS A 414 -3.44 -15.03 -24.28
C CYS A 414 -1.93 -15.34 -24.22
N ALA A 415 -1.50 -16.24 -23.34
CA ALA A 415 -0.09 -16.54 -23.09
C ALA A 415 0.72 -16.89 -24.35
N ASP A 416 0.11 -17.55 -25.34
CA ASP A 416 0.71 -17.88 -26.62
C ASP A 416 1.10 -16.67 -27.49
N LEU A 417 0.50 -15.50 -27.25
CA LEU A 417 0.79 -14.23 -27.92
C LEU A 417 1.82 -13.38 -27.18
N LEU A 418 2.15 -13.74 -25.94
CA LEU A 418 3.00 -12.95 -25.04
C LEU A 418 4.43 -13.52 -24.98
N GLU A 419 5.41 -12.63 -24.89
CA GLU A 419 6.80 -12.98 -24.59
C GLU A 419 6.97 -13.29 -23.08
N ASN A 420 6.35 -12.49 -22.25
CA ASN A 420 6.24 -12.69 -20.80
C ASN A 420 5.03 -11.97 -20.23
N PHE A 421 4.59 -12.44 -19.09
CA PHE A 421 3.58 -11.78 -18.25
C PHE A 421 3.74 -12.21 -16.79
N GLY A 422 3.22 -11.41 -15.88
CA GLY A 422 3.24 -11.73 -14.45
C GLY A 422 2.39 -10.76 -13.67
N GLY A 423 2.01 -11.15 -12.47
CA GLY A 423 1.19 -10.32 -11.58
C GLY A 423 0.22 -11.14 -10.75
N HIS A 424 -0.88 -10.50 -10.39
CA HIS A 424 -1.94 -11.03 -9.56
C HIS A 424 -3.31 -10.67 -10.15
N VAL A 425 -4.39 -11.12 -9.50
CA VAL A 425 -5.79 -10.91 -9.91
C VAL A 425 -6.10 -9.49 -10.35
N TYR A 426 -5.60 -8.47 -9.64
CA TYR A 426 -5.96 -7.06 -9.87
C TYR A 426 -4.89 -6.21 -10.56
N ALA A 427 -3.69 -6.73 -10.71
CA ALA A 427 -2.59 -5.98 -11.32
C ALA A 427 -1.59 -6.92 -12.00
N ALA A 428 -1.29 -6.68 -13.26
CA ALA A 428 -0.34 -7.48 -14.02
C ALA A 428 0.49 -6.63 -14.96
N GLY A 429 1.65 -7.16 -15.35
CA GLY A 429 2.48 -6.66 -16.43
C GLY A 429 2.56 -7.65 -17.56
N LEU A 430 2.77 -7.18 -18.77
CA LEU A 430 2.90 -8.02 -19.96
C LEU A 430 3.82 -7.42 -21.02
N THR A 431 4.36 -8.30 -21.86
CA THR A 431 5.21 -7.94 -23.01
C THR A 431 4.83 -8.81 -24.19
N LEU A 432 4.71 -8.23 -25.38
CA LEU A 432 4.39 -8.92 -26.61
C LEU A 432 5.10 -8.30 -27.83
N LYS A 433 5.18 -9.09 -28.92
CA LYS A 433 5.63 -8.58 -30.21
C LYS A 433 4.58 -7.68 -30.84
N GLU A 434 5.02 -6.64 -31.55
CA GLU A 434 4.13 -5.69 -32.23
C GLU A 434 3.15 -6.36 -33.19
N GLY A 435 3.60 -7.41 -33.89
CA GLY A 435 2.75 -8.17 -34.80
C GLY A 435 1.61 -8.97 -34.16
N ASN A 436 1.66 -9.16 -32.84
CA ASN A 436 0.61 -9.87 -32.08
C ASN A 436 -0.41 -8.92 -31.43
N LEU A 437 -0.24 -7.60 -31.57
CA LEU A 437 -1.05 -6.62 -30.84
C LEU A 437 -2.55 -6.73 -31.17
N ASP A 438 -2.90 -6.73 -32.45
CA ASP A 438 -4.30 -6.73 -32.88
C ASP A 438 -5.02 -8.02 -32.44
N GLU A 439 -4.36 -9.15 -32.57
CA GLU A 439 -4.91 -10.44 -32.11
C GLU A 439 -5.04 -10.49 -30.60
N PHE A 440 -4.05 -9.99 -29.86
CA PHE A 440 -4.11 -9.89 -28.41
C PHE A 440 -5.29 -9.03 -27.94
N VAL A 441 -5.46 -7.85 -28.50
CA VAL A 441 -6.58 -6.94 -28.16
C VAL A 441 -7.91 -7.61 -28.41
N GLY A 442 -8.12 -8.24 -29.56
CA GLY A 442 -9.37 -8.92 -29.89
C GLY A 442 -9.68 -10.09 -28.95
N ARG A 443 -8.70 -10.93 -28.68
CA ARG A 443 -8.86 -12.13 -27.84
C ARG A 443 -9.10 -11.78 -26.37
N ILE A 444 -8.34 -10.84 -25.81
CA ILE A 444 -8.48 -10.47 -24.41
C ILE A 444 -9.81 -9.74 -24.16
N ASP A 445 -10.22 -8.86 -25.07
CA ASP A 445 -11.49 -8.16 -24.96
C ASP A 445 -12.69 -9.12 -25.03
N GLN A 446 -12.64 -10.11 -25.94
CA GLN A 446 -13.63 -11.17 -26.01
C GLN A 446 -13.67 -12.04 -24.75
N PHE A 447 -12.51 -12.41 -24.20
CA PHE A 447 -12.43 -13.18 -22.96
C PHE A 447 -13.06 -12.41 -21.78
N ILE A 448 -12.71 -11.13 -21.64
CA ILE A 448 -13.27 -10.26 -20.60
C ILE A 448 -14.79 -10.13 -20.78
N ALA A 449 -15.27 -9.87 -22.00
CA ALA A 449 -16.70 -9.76 -22.31
C ALA A 449 -17.49 -11.01 -21.92
N GLY A 450 -16.86 -12.19 -22.03
CA GLY A 450 -17.49 -13.47 -21.67
C GLY A 450 -17.62 -13.73 -20.17
N LYS A 451 -16.87 -13.01 -19.33
CA LYS A 451 -16.80 -13.25 -17.88
C LYS A 451 -17.22 -12.06 -17.02
N ILE A 452 -17.12 -10.85 -17.54
CA ILE A 452 -17.45 -9.65 -16.76
C ILE A 452 -18.98 -9.50 -16.61
N THR A 453 -19.41 -9.07 -15.43
CA THR A 453 -20.81 -8.83 -15.12
C THR A 453 -21.08 -7.36 -14.86
N ASP A 454 -22.32 -6.92 -15.01
CA ASP A 454 -22.74 -5.54 -14.67
C ASP A 454 -22.44 -5.21 -13.20
N GLU A 455 -22.52 -6.21 -12.33
CA GLU A 455 -22.18 -6.06 -10.91
C GLU A 455 -20.69 -5.73 -10.72
N MET A 456 -19.79 -6.40 -11.44
CA MET A 456 -18.35 -6.09 -11.43
C MET A 456 -18.03 -4.73 -12.03
N LEU A 457 -18.87 -4.21 -12.92
CA LEU A 457 -18.73 -2.89 -13.55
C LEU A 457 -19.39 -1.76 -12.75
N THR A 458 -20.03 -2.07 -11.63
CA THR A 458 -20.69 -1.09 -10.76
C THR A 458 -19.79 -0.81 -9.55
N PRO A 459 -19.31 0.42 -9.37
CA PRO A 459 -18.49 0.75 -8.21
C PRO A 459 -19.33 0.66 -6.93
N VAL A 460 -18.73 0.10 -5.88
CA VAL A 460 -19.37 -0.12 -4.60
C VAL A 460 -18.74 0.78 -3.54
N THR A 461 -19.54 1.27 -2.62
CA THR A 461 -19.09 1.87 -1.35
C THR A 461 -19.61 1.02 -0.20
N ASP A 462 -18.71 0.32 0.47
CA ASP A 462 -19.03 -0.43 1.68
C ASP A 462 -19.20 0.52 2.86
N ILE A 463 -20.33 0.39 3.56
CA ILE A 463 -20.67 1.20 4.73
C ILE A 463 -20.64 0.28 5.94
N ASP A 464 -19.87 0.66 6.96
CA ASP A 464 -19.67 -0.17 8.14
C ASP A 464 -20.83 -0.12 9.12
N ALA A 465 -21.45 1.06 9.29
CA ALA A 465 -22.60 1.25 10.18
C ALA A 465 -23.37 2.54 9.88
N LYS A 466 -24.65 2.56 10.27
CA LYS A 466 -25.41 3.82 10.39
C LYS A 466 -25.01 4.56 11.65
N LEU A 467 -24.96 5.88 11.58
CA LEU A 467 -24.60 6.75 12.69
C LEU A 467 -25.47 8.01 12.68
N GLU A 468 -26.00 8.38 13.83
CA GLU A 468 -26.67 9.67 14.02
C GLU A 468 -25.64 10.71 14.47
N PHE A 469 -25.78 11.97 14.08
CA PHE A 469 -24.86 13.03 14.47
C PHE A 469 -24.77 13.22 15.99
N SER A 470 -25.86 12.93 16.71
CA SER A 470 -25.89 12.94 18.19
C SER A 470 -24.89 11.96 18.82
N GLN A 471 -24.54 10.87 18.13
CA GLN A 471 -23.58 9.88 18.62
C GLN A 471 -22.13 10.32 18.44
N ILE A 472 -21.87 11.30 17.56
CA ILE A 472 -20.52 11.83 17.29
C ILE A 472 -20.11 12.79 18.42
N THR A 473 -19.92 12.23 19.61
CA THR A 473 -19.45 12.97 20.78
C THR A 473 -17.92 13.07 20.83
N PRO A 474 -17.34 13.97 21.62
CA PRO A 474 -15.90 13.98 21.86
C PRO A 474 -15.36 12.64 22.39
N LYS A 475 -16.14 11.92 23.21
CA LYS A 475 -15.79 10.58 23.70
C LYS A 475 -15.76 9.56 22.56
N PHE A 476 -16.80 9.55 21.70
CA PHE A 476 -16.88 8.68 20.54
C PHE A 476 -15.66 8.89 19.62
N PHE A 477 -15.34 10.13 19.32
CA PHE A 477 -14.21 10.47 18.47
C PHE A 477 -12.86 10.06 19.06
N ARG A 478 -12.64 10.29 20.36
CA ARG A 478 -11.41 9.83 21.02
C ARG A 478 -11.23 8.32 20.96
N LEU A 479 -12.29 7.56 21.11
CA LEU A 479 -12.25 6.09 20.99
C LEU A 479 -12.02 5.66 19.55
N LEU A 480 -12.70 6.28 18.59
CA LEU A 480 -12.50 6.00 17.17
C LEU A 480 -11.04 6.26 16.73
N LYS A 481 -10.42 7.31 17.25
CA LYS A 481 -8.99 7.57 17.02
C LYS A 481 -8.08 6.44 17.49
N GLN A 482 -8.45 5.71 18.53
CA GLN A 482 -7.68 4.58 19.03
C GLN A 482 -7.77 3.32 18.15
N PHE A 483 -8.65 3.32 17.15
CA PHE A 483 -8.64 2.29 16.10
C PHE A 483 -7.43 2.42 15.17
N GLN A 484 -6.81 3.59 15.11
CA GLN A 484 -5.58 3.78 14.33
C GLN A 484 -4.42 2.91 14.87
N PRO A 485 -3.45 2.53 14.00
CA PRO A 485 -3.33 2.90 12.58
C PRO A 485 -4.32 2.14 11.69
N PHE A 486 -4.86 2.84 10.69
CA PHE A 486 -5.74 2.24 9.70
C PHE A 486 -4.96 1.65 8.51
N GLY A 487 -5.56 0.68 7.85
CA GLY A 487 -5.03 0.01 6.67
C GLY A 487 -5.91 -1.18 6.29
N PRO A 488 -5.51 -2.01 5.33
CA PRO A 488 -6.25 -3.23 4.98
C PRO A 488 -6.54 -4.09 6.22
N GLY A 489 -7.73 -4.66 6.32
CA GLY A 489 -8.18 -5.42 7.50
C GLY A 489 -8.57 -4.58 8.73
N ASN A 490 -8.16 -3.33 8.78
CA ASN A 490 -8.57 -2.34 9.78
C ASN A 490 -8.77 -0.98 9.11
N THR A 491 -9.69 -0.90 8.18
CA THR A 491 -9.96 0.33 7.42
C THR A 491 -10.61 1.41 8.28
N ASN A 492 -10.37 2.67 7.92
CA ASN A 492 -11.11 3.78 8.55
C ASN A 492 -12.60 3.57 8.31
N PRO A 493 -13.44 3.48 9.37
CA PRO A 493 -14.85 3.19 9.21
C PRO A 493 -15.57 4.19 8.33
N VAL A 494 -16.48 3.67 7.50
CA VAL A 494 -17.40 4.46 6.69
C VAL A 494 -18.79 4.38 7.32
N PHE A 495 -19.33 5.54 7.65
CA PHE A 495 -20.65 5.66 8.27
C PHE A 495 -21.67 6.19 7.26
N LEU A 496 -22.93 5.89 7.49
CA LEU A 496 -24.09 6.43 6.81
C LEU A 496 -24.90 7.31 7.75
N THR A 497 -25.16 8.55 7.37
CA THR A 497 -26.20 9.38 7.97
C THR A 497 -27.16 9.83 6.89
N GLU A 498 -28.43 9.59 7.13
CA GLU A 498 -29.53 9.92 6.22
C GLU A 498 -30.15 11.26 6.59
N ASN A 499 -30.70 11.95 5.61
CA ASN A 499 -31.49 13.17 5.79
C ASN A 499 -30.72 14.32 6.48
N VAL A 500 -29.55 14.64 5.93
CA VAL A 500 -28.73 15.78 6.37
C VAL A 500 -28.95 16.98 5.47
N SER A 501 -28.66 18.17 5.98
CA SER A 501 -28.68 19.41 5.22
C SER A 501 -27.44 20.25 5.52
N ASP A 502 -27.13 21.21 4.64
CA ASP A 502 -26.12 22.23 4.94
C ASP A 502 -26.69 23.33 5.82
N GLY A 503 -25.98 23.70 6.86
CA GLY A 503 -26.35 24.78 7.78
C GLY A 503 -26.23 26.21 7.21
N GLY A 504 -26.03 26.34 5.88
CA GLY A 504 -25.99 27.61 5.16
C GLY A 504 -24.59 28.14 4.85
N ASN A 505 -23.54 27.52 5.36
CA ASN A 505 -22.14 27.94 5.16
C ASN A 505 -21.42 27.19 4.02
N GLY A 506 -22.13 26.32 3.32
CA GLY A 506 -21.59 25.51 2.22
C GLY A 506 -20.96 26.37 1.14
N ARG A 507 -19.77 26.00 0.68
CA ARG A 507 -19.03 26.69 -0.37
C ARG A 507 -18.17 25.76 -1.21
N LYS A 508 -18.01 26.13 -2.49
CA LYS A 508 -17.03 25.50 -3.36
C LYS A 508 -15.62 25.93 -2.96
N VAL A 509 -14.66 25.01 -2.97
CA VAL A 509 -13.26 25.26 -2.62
C VAL A 509 -12.30 24.51 -3.55
N GLY A 510 -11.01 24.86 -3.49
CA GLY A 510 -9.98 24.29 -4.35
C GLY A 510 -9.87 25.00 -5.70
N ALA A 511 -8.84 24.66 -6.45
CA ALA A 511 -8.63 25.21 -7.79
C ALA A 511 -9.79 24.79 -8.71
N GLY A 512 -10.44 25.75 -9.33
CA GLY A 512 -11.62 25.52 -10.18
C GLY A 512 -12.92 25.21 -9.40
N GLY A 513 -12.92 25.30 -8.06
CA GLY A 513 -14.13 25.08 -7.26
C GLY A 513 -14.71 23.68 -7.33
N VAL A 514 -13.87 22.66 -7.50
CA VAL A 514 -14.28 21.26 -7.69
C VAL A 514 -14.61 20.51 -6.40
N HIS A 515 -14.23 21.07 -5.24
CA HIS A 515 -14.50 20.51 -3.92
C HIS A 515 -15.55 21.34 -3.18
N MET A 516 -16.12 20.78 -2.11
CA MET A 516 -17.06 21.50 -1.24
C MET A 516 -16.63 21.39 0.21
N LYS A 517 -16.77 22.50 0.94
CA LYS A 517 -16.84 22.51 2.41
C LYS A 517 -18.26 22.80 2.83
N LEU A 518 -18.76 22.01 3.77
CA LEU A 518 -20.13 22.08 4.28
C LEU A 518 -20.10 22.12 5.81
N ASP A 519 -21.13 22.68 6.42
CA ASP A 519 -21.42 22.54 7.85
C ASP A 519 -22.75 21.80 7.98
N LEU A 520 -22.67 20.50 8.21
CA LEU A 520 -23.81 19.60 8.16
C LEU A 520 -24.61 19.59 9.44
N ILE A 521 -25.92 19.56 9.29
CA ILE A 521 -26.92 19.39 10.35
C ILE A 521 -27.82 18.22 10.00
N ASP A 522 -28.37 17.56 11.03
CA ASP A 522 -29.50 16.66 10.86
C ASP A 522 -30.79 17.30 11.40
N GLU A 523 -31.95 16.81 10.96
CA GLU A 523 -33.25 17.36 11.37
C GLU A 523 -33.49 17.24 12.87
N LYS A 524 -32.89 16.25 13.54
CA LYS A 524 -33.07 15.99 14.97
C LYS A 524 -32.24 16.95 15.83
N GLN A 525 -31.16 17.52 15.24
CA GLN A 525 -30.25 18.45 15.95
C GLN A 525 -29.83 19.62 15.05
N PRO A 526 -30.76 20.52 14.72
CA PRO A 526 -30.51 21.62 13.79
C PRO A 526 -29.47 22.66 14.28
N PHE A 527 -29.14 22.64 15.58
CA PHE A 527 -28.12 23.53 16.15
C PHE A 527 -26.73 22.89 16.28
N HIS A 528 -26.58 21.60 15.99
CA HIS A 528 -25.31 20.92 16.05
C HIS A 528 -24.74 20.79 14.65
N GLN A 529 -23.83 21.69 14.28
CA GLN A 529 -23.17 21.70 12.99
C GLN A 529 -21.87 20.90 13.05
N ILE A 530 -21.67 20.01 12.09
CA ILE A 530 -20.44 19.24 11.95
C ILE A 530 -19.76 19.63 10.63
N PRO A 531 -18.50 20.13 10.68
CA PRO A 531 -17.78 20.48 9.48
C PRO A 531 -17.48 19.25 8.62
N ALA A 532 -17.68 19.39 7.31
CA ALA A 532 -17.46 18.34 6.34
C ALA A 532 -16.69 18.83 5.10
N ILE A 533 -15.95 17.94 4.48
CA ILE A 533 -15.25 18.16 3.22
C ILE A 533 -15.65 17.07 2.22
N ALA A 534 -16.02 17.48 1.01
CA ALA A 534 -16.35 16.62 -0.11
C ALA A 534 -15.42 16.94 -1.28
N PHE A 535 -14.53 16.02 -1.61
CA PHE A 535 -13.57 16.20 -2.70
C PHE A 535 -14.17 15.77 -4.03
N ASN A 536 -14.06 16.63 -5.06
CA ASN A 536 -14.56 16.41 -6.43
C ASN A 536 -16.07 16.12 -6.51
N MET A 537 -16.85 16.76 -5.66
CA MET A 537 -18.31 16.59 -5.57
C MET A 537 -19.08 17.90 -5.76
N ALA A 538 -18.44 18.90 -6.37
CA ALA A 538 -19.08 20.20 -6.56
C ALA A 538 -20.32 20.15 -7.48
N GLU A 539 -20.56 19.05 -8.16
CA GLU A 539 -21.79 18.78 -8.94
C GLU A 539 -23.05 18.81 -8.07
N PHE A 540 -22.97 18.37 -6.80
CA PHE A 540 -24.07 18.39 -5.85
C PHE A 540 -24.32 19.78 -5.22
N TYR A 541 -23.45 20.76 -5.49
CA TYR A 541 -23.48 22.04 -4.79
C TYR A 541 -24.81 22.79 -4.94
N ASP A 542 -25.35 22.86 -6.16
CA ASP A 542 -26.57 23.62 -6.43
C ASP A 542 -27.79 22.99 -5.76
N TYR A 543 -27.87 21.66 -5.75
CA TYR A 543 -28.89 20.91 -5.01
C TYR A 543 -28.84 21.16 -3.51
N ILE A 544 -27.64 21.08 -2.92
CA ILE A 544 -27.39 21.32 -1.49
C ILE A 544 -27.67 22.78 -1.12
N LYS A 545 -27.22 23.72 -1.94
CA LYS A 545 -27.40 25.15 -1.72
C LYS A 545 -28.86 25.59 -1.77
N ALA A 546 -29.71 24.88 -2.50
CA ALA A 546 -31.15 25.06 -2.52
C ALA A 546 -31.84 24.66 -1.20
N GLY A 547 -31.10 24.05 -0.26
CA GLY A 547 -31.60 23.60 1.03
C GLY A 547 -32.22 22.20 1.02
N ASN A 548 -32.01 21.44 -0.05
CA ASN A 548 -32.57 20.09 -0.16
C ASN A 548 -31.83 19.13 0.77
N PRO A 549 -32.52 18.19 1.42
CA PRO A 549 -31.90 17.15 2.24
C PRO A 549 -31.26 16.07 1.35
N PHE A 550 -30.21 15.45 1.87
CA PHE A 550 -29.47 14.40 1.17
C PHE A 550 -28.92 13.38 2.17
N ASP A 551 -28.51 12.25 1.63
CA ASP A 551 -27.84 11.19 2.40
C ASP A 551 -26.34 11.21 2.11
N ILE A 552 -25.53 10.92 3.13
CA ILE A 552 -24.08 10.89 3.02
C ILE A 552 -23.48 9.59 3.54
N CYS A 553 -22.45 9.09 2.86
CA CYS A 553 -21.51 8.19 3.48
C CYS A 553 -20.16 8.88 3.67
N TYR A 554 -19.53 8.66 4.82
CA TYR A 554 -18.38 9.45 5.25
C TYR A 554 -17.49 8.70 6.24
N SER A 555 -16.23 9.13 6.34
CA SER A 555 -15.34 8.80 7.45
C SER A 555 -15.16 10.01 8.36
N ILE A 556 -14.94 9.76 9.64
CA ILE A 556 -14.63 10.80 10.61
C ILE A 556 -13.11 10.93 10.69
N VAL A 557 -12.60 12.13 10.45
CA VAL A 557 -11.17 12.42 10.41
C VAL A 557 -10.81 13.60 11.31
N GLU A 558 -9.55 13.68 11.66
CA GLU A 558 -8.97 14.83 12.32
C GLU A 558 -8.44 15.82 11.29
N ASN A 559 -8.86 17.07 11.39
CA ASN A 559 -8.30 18.14 10.58
C ASN A 559 -7.37 18.97 11.45
N TYR A 560 -6.08 18.90 11.15
CA TYR A 560 -5.06 19.71 11.81
C TYR A 560 -4.72 20.91 10.93
N TYR A 561 -4.96 22.10 11.47
CA TYR A 561 -4.68 23.33 10.75
C TYR A 561 -4.24 24.44 11.70
N ARG A 562 -3.06 25.00 11.47
CA ARG A 562 -2.48 26.11 12.26
C ARG A 562 -2.45 25.87 13.77
N GLY A 563 -2.04 24.66 14.20
CA GLY A 563 -1.96 24.29 15.60
C GLY A 563 -3.30 23.86 16.24
N ASN A 564 -4.40 23.90 15.50
CA ASN A 564 -5.71 23.48 15.97
C ASN A 564 -6.13 22.16 15.35
N THR A 565 -6.59 21.27 16.19
CA THR A 565 -7.16 19.99 15.79
C THR A 565 -8.67 20.03 15.92
N THR A 566 -9.37 19.74 14.82
CA THR A 566 -10.84 19.70 14.77
C THR A 566 -11.34 18.42 14.16
N LEU A 567 -12.48 17.94 14.61
CA LEU A 567 -13.22 16.86 13.97
C LEU A 567 -13.80 17.35 12.65
N GLN A 568 -13.68 16.54 11.60
CA GLN A 568 -14.26 16.80 10.29
C GLN A 568 -14.79 15.51 9.66
N LEU A 569 -15.92 15.58 8.98
CA LEU A 569 -16.42 14.50 8.15
C LEU A 569 -15.78 14.57 6.76
N ARG A 570 -15.16 13.48 6.32
CA ARG A 570 -14.69 13.31 4.94
C ARG A 570 -15.75 12.55 4.17
N ILE A 571 -16.55 13.26 3.39
CA ILE A 571 -17.62 12.68 2.60
C ILE A 571 -17.01 11.80 1.50
N LYS A 572 -17.49 10.58 1.38
CA LYS A 572 -17.11 9.60 0.37
C LYS A 572 -18.05 9.63 -0.82
N ASP A 573 -19.33 9.84 -0.57
CA ASP A 573 -20.35 9.92 -1.59
C ASP A 573 -21.62 10.60 -1.05
N ILE A 574 -22.43 11.13 -1.95
CA ILE A 574 -23.67 11.86 -1.67
C ILE A 574 -24.78 11.24 -2.50
N LYS A 575 -25.96 11.03 -1.91
CA LYS A 575 -27.20 10.71 -2.63
C LYS A 575 -28.24 11.77 -2.39
N GLU A 576 -28.74 12.33 -3.48
CA GLU A 576 -29.91 13.19 -3.47
C GLU A 576 -31.12 12.38 -3.04
N ARG A 577 -32.00 13.00 -2.28
CA ARG A 577 -33.29 12.40 -1.95
C ARG A 577 -34.31 12.85 -2.98
N ASP A 578 -34.93 11.90 -3.66
CA ASP A 578 -36.07 12.22 -4.50
C ASP A 578 -37.12 12.91 -3.63
N GLU A 579 -37.63 14.05 -4.09
CA GLU A 579 -38.80 14.67 -3.47
C GLU A 579 -39.90 13.61 -3.40
N PHE A 580 -40.39 13.38 -2.19
CA PHE A 580 -41.59 12.58 -2.01
C PHE A 580 -42.71 13.23 -2.84
N ILE A 581 -43.03 12.63 -4.00
CA ILE A 581 -44.28 12.94 -4.74
C ILE A 581 -45.44 12.38 -3.95
#